data_2942cdf3fdbd948ed367afaa57b3a327
#
_entry.id   2942cdf3fdbd948ed367afaa57b3a327
#
_cell.length_a   1.000
_cell.length_b   1.000
_cell.length_c   1.000
_cell.angle_alpha   90.00
_cell.angle_beta   90.00
_cell.angle_gamma   90.00
#
_symmetry.space_group_name_H-M   'P 1'
#
loop_
_entity.id
_entity.type
_entity.pdbx_description
1 polymer ?
#
loop_
_entity_poly.entity_id
_entity_poly.type
_entity_poly.pdbx_seq_one_letter_code
_entity_poly.pdbx_strand_id
1 'polypeptide(L)'
;PGSCTVYMARRSLLFSPADRPELMRKGPDSGADIIASDLEDAVAPAHKATAREGLVTLLSDPDFDPDCEVCVRVNSDPDVAEMDLKALLGAEKPVRLDSIMLPKAETAADIDQLVTAISEYNTERPILAICESAAGVLHAQEIAAHDAVDCLLFGAEDLSADIGAKRTES
;
A
#
# COMPACT_ATOMS: atom_id res chain seq x y z
N PRO A 1 1.25 23.19 17.55
CA PRO A 1 2.51 22.57 17.81
C PRO A 1 2.72 21.59 16.68
N GLY A 2 3.72 21.89 15.79
CA GLY A 2 3.94 21.11 14.58
C GLY A 2 4.32 19.68 14.91
N SER A 3 3.63 18.73 14.31
CA SER A 3 4.08 17.34 14.19
C SER A 3 5.42 17.38 13.49
N CYS A 4 6.48 17.06 14.22
CA CYS A 4 7.76 16.77 13.62
C CYS A 4 7.58 15.41 12.93
N THR A 5 7.32 15.43 11.62
CA THR A 5 7.37 14.22 10.82
C THR A 5 8.82 13.76 10.85
N VAL A 6 9.13 12.81 11.71
CA VAL A 6 10.40 12.12 11.67
C VAL A 6 10.38 11.35 10.37
N TYR A 7 11.13 11.81 9.37
CA TYR A 7 11.38 11.04 8.17
C TYR A 7 12.10 9.76 8.58
N MET A 8 11.33 8.70 8.78
CA MET A 8 11.92 7.38 8.96
C MET A 8 12.52 6.94 7.63
N ALA A 9 13.74 6.47 7.66
CA ALA A 9 14.39 5.97 6.45
C ALA A 9 13.65 4.69 6.00
N ARG A 10 13.05 4.69 4.81
CA ARG A 10 12.40 3.52 4.19
C ARG A 10 13.43 2.66 3.46
N ARG A 11 14.18 1.86 4.20
CA ARG A 11 15.25 0.98 3.66
C ARG A 11 14.77 -0.43 3.41
N SER A 12 13.76 -0.86 4.16
CA SER A 12 13.22 -2.21 4.14
C SER A 12 11.70 -2.20 4.26
N LEU A 13 11.04 -3.07 3.50
CA LEU A 13 9.62 -3.25 3.49
C LEU A 13 9.29 -4.75 3.55
N LEU A 14 8.41 -5.12 4.50
CA LEU A 14 7.95 -6.49 4.65
C LEU A 14 6.47 -6.60 4.28
N PHE A 15 6.16 -7.41 3.26
CA PHE A 15 4.79 -7.73 2.89
C PHE A 15 4.21 -8.88 3.73
N SER A 16 2.92 -8.79 4.01
CA SER A 16 2.11 -9.89 4.54
C SER A 16 0.73 -9.93 3.88
N PRO A 17 0.18 -11.12 3.57
CA PRO A 17 -1.17 -11.22 3.05
C PRO A 17 -2.21 -10.68 4.03
N ALA A 18 -3.20 -9.91 3.55
CA ALA A 18 -4.21 -9.30 4.42
C ALA A 18 -5.20 -10.33 5.01
N ASP A 19 -5.33 -11.50 4.39
CA ASP A 19 -6.10 -12.63 4.95
C ASP A 19 -5.37 -13.38 6.08
N ARG A 20 -4.15 -12.92 6.42
CA ARG A 20 -3.30 -13.45 7.49
C ARG A 20 -2.90 -12.36 8.49
N PRO A 21 -3.85 -11.71 9.19
CA PRO A 21 -3.56 -10.56 10.07
C PRO A 21 -2.58 -10.90 11.19
N GLU A 22 -2.45 -12.17 11.57
CA GLU A 22 -1.44 -12.62 12.55
C GLU A 22 0.01 -12.46 12.05
N LEU A 23 0.23 -12.47 10.73
CA LEU A 23 1.55 -12.18 10.14
C LEU A 23 1.85 -10.68 10.20
N MET A 24 0.86 -9.84 9.87
CA MET A 24 0.99 -8.40 9.99
C MET A 24 1.28 -7.97 11.43
N ARG A 25 0.61 -8.59 12.42
CA ARG A 25 0.84 -8.33 13.86
C ARG A 25 2.28 -8.66 14.28
N LYS A 26 2.91 -9.65 13.69
CA LYS A 26 4.30 -10.04 13.94
C LYS A 26 5.32 -9.26 13.11
N GLY A 27 4.85 -8.54 12.09
CA GLY A 27 5.72 -7.79 11.18
C GLY A 27 6.76 -6.90 11.87
N PRO A 28 6.39 -6.15 12.91
CA PRO A 28 7.33 -5.28 13.63
C PRO A 28 8.55 -6.00 14.21
N ASP A 29 8.39 -7.26 14.61
CA ASP A 29 9.48 -8.09 15.15
C ASP A 29 10.61 -8.33 14.14
N SER A 30 10.34 -8.12 12.84
CA SER A 30 11.35 -8.26 11.79
C SER A 30 12.37 -7.12 11.76
N GLY A 31 12.05 -5.98 12.36
CA GLY A 31 12.84 -4.75 12.29
C GLY A 31 12.74 -4.04 10.94
N ALA A 32 11.75 -4.37 10.10
CA ALA A 32 11.48 -3.65 8.87
C ALA A 32 11.02 -2.21 9.14
N ASP A 33 11.44 -1.27 8.29
CA ASP A 33 11.05 0.13 8.40
C ASP A 33 9.58 0.33 8.01
N ILE A 34 9.06 -0.51 7.09
CA ILE A 34 7.64 -0.55 6.68
C ILE A 34 7.13 -1.98 6.77
N ILE A 35 5.95 -2.15 7.36
CA ILE A 35 5.17 -3.37 7.25
C ILE A 35 3.96 -3.09 6.37
N ALA A 36 3.75 -3.91 5.33
CA ALA A 36 2.71 -3.71 4.34
C ALA A 36 1.74 -4.89 4.32
N SER A 37 0.48 -4.64 4.58
CA SER A 37 -0.57 -5.64 4.37
C SER A 37 -1.07 -5.60 2.94
N ASP A 38 -1.11 -6.74 2.29
CA ASP A 38 -1.45 -6.86 0.88
C ASP A 38 -2.89 -7.34 0.68
N LEU A 39 -3.75 -6.47 0.13
CA LEU A 39 -5.11 -6.80 -0.28
C LEU A 39 -5.20 -7.20 -1.76
N GLU A 40 -4.12 -7.07 -2.54
CA GLU A 40 -4.12 -7.35 -3.98
C GLU A 40 -3.79 -8.82 -4.28
N ASP A 41 -2.60 -9.08 -4.80
CA ASP A 41 -2.22 -10.37 -5.38
C ASP A 41 -2.08 -11.48 -4.33
N ALA A 42 -1.75 -11.14 -3.09
CA ALA A 42 -1.61 -12.13 -2.02
C ALA A 42 -2.96 -12.66 -1.49
N VAL A 43 -4.09 -12.07 -1.88
CA VAL A 43 -5.43 -12.47 -1.42
C VAL A 43 -6.31 -12.90 -2.59
N ALA A 44 -6.79 -14.13 -2.56
CA ALA A 44 -7.72 -14.62 -3.58
C ALA A 44 -9.03 -13.79 -3.62
N PRO A 45 -9.65 -13.60 -4.81
CA PRO A 45 -10.86 -12.78 -4.94
C PRO A 45 -11.99 -13.16 -3.96
N ALA A 46 -12.19 -14.45 -3.73
CA ALA A 46 -13.22 -14.95 -2.80
C ALA A 46 -12.95 -14.59 -1.33
N HIS A 47 -11.71 -14.25 -0.97
CA HIS A 47 -11.30 -13.94 0.40
C HIS A 47 -11.14 -12.44 0.67
N LYS A 48 -11.23 -11.57 -0.34
CA LYS A 48 -10.97 -10.15 -0.19
C LYS A 48 -11.88 -9.47 0.85
N ALA A 49 -13.16 -9.83 0.89
CA ALA A 49 -14.09 -9.26 1.88
C ALA A 49 -13.69 -9.61 3.31
N THR A 50 -13.43 -10.88 3.59
CA THR A 50 -12.98 -11.34 4.91
C THR A 50 -11.60 -10.79 5.28
N ALA A 51 -10.70 -10.65 4.30
CA ALA A 51 -9.39 -10.04 4.51
C ALA A 51 -9.49 -8.57 4.95
N ARG A 52 -10.39 -7.78 4.31
CA ARG A 52 -10.67 -6.39 4.73
C ARG A 52 -11.15 -6.33 6.18
N GLU A 53 -12.13 -7.15 6.54
CA GLU A 53 -12.69 -7.20 7.89
C GLU A 53 -11.62 -7.56 8.94
N GLY A 54 -10.83 -8.58 8.68
CA GLY A 54 -9.74 -9.00 9.55
C GLY A 54 -8.65 -7.93 9.69
N LEU A 55 -8.29 -7.30 8.58
CA LEU A 55 -7.29 -6.23 8.56
C LEU A 55 -7.78 -4.99 9.34
N VAL A 56 -9.01 -4.53 9.10
CA VAL A 56 -9.60 -3.40 9.85
C VAL A 56 -9.66 -3.70 11.35
N THR A 57 -10.02 -4.93 11.71
CA THR A 57 -10.05 -5.37 13.11
C THR A 57 -8.64 -5.24 13.74
N LEU A 58 -7.61 -5.69 13.04
CA LEU A 58 -6.22 -5.55 13.50
C LEU A 58 -5.79 -4.09 13.60
N LEU A 59 -6.01 -3.30 12.54
CA LEU A 59 -5.56 -1.91 12.50
C LEU A 59 -6.32 -0.99 13.45
N SER A 60 -7.51 -1.40 13.91
CA SER A 60 -8.30 -0.69 14.94
C SER A 60 -8.02 -1.17 16.37
N ASP A 61 -7.16 -2.16 16.54
CA ASP A 61 -6.78 -2.68 17.85
C ASP A 61 -5.83 -1.70 18.54
N PRO A 62 -6.17 -1.12 19.70
CA PRO A 62 -5.29 -0.18 20.39
C PRO A 62 -3.97 -0.79 20.85
N ASP A 63 -3.88 -2.12 20.94
CA ASP A 63 -2.66 -2.83 21.28
C ASP A 63 -1.76 -3.07 20.03
N PHE A 64 -2.21 -2.66 18.83
CA PHE A 64 -1.42 -2.68 17.62
C PHE A 64 -0.93 -1.26 17.28
N ASP A 65 0.16 -0.85 17.89
CA ASP A 65 0.80 0.46 17.68
C ASP A 65 2.32 0.28 17.49
N PRO A 66 2.75 -0.27 16.33
CA PRO A 66 4.17 -0.49 16.06
C PRO A 66 4.92 0.82 15.81
N ASP A 67 6.23 0.83 16.13
CA ASP A 67 7.12 1.95 15.89
C ASP A 67 7.51 2.12 14.40
N CYS A 68 7.19 1.12 13.54
CA CYS A 68 7.44 1.18 12.10
C CYS A 68 6.22 1.72 11.33
N GLU A 69 6.45 2.09 10.06
CA GLU A 69 5.37 2.54 9.17
C GLU A 69 4.41 1.40 8.84
N VAL A 70 3.12 1.64 8.99
CA VAL A 70 2.03 0.71 8.65
C VAL A 70 1.43 1.11 7.30
N CYS A 71 1.59 0.25 6.30
CA CYS A 71 1.13 0.46 4.94
C CYS A 71 0.10 -0.61 4.55
N VAL A 72 -0.80 -0.27 3.64
CA VAL A 72 -1.70 -1.25 3.00
C VAL A 72 -1.60 -1.09 1.49
N ARG A 73 -1.32 -2.20 0.79
CA ARG A 73 -1.44 -2.28 -0.66
C ARG A 73 -2.90 -2.57 -1.02
N VAL A 74 -3.54 -1.59 -1.66
CA VAL A 74 -4.91 -1.73 -2.17
C VAL A 74 -4.92 -2.48 -3.50
N ASN A 75 -6.08 -2.85 -3.99
CA ASN A 75 -6.20 -3.50 -5.29
C ASN A 75 -5.93 -2.51 -6.44
N SER A 76 -5.44 -3.03 -7.57
CA SER A 76 -5.26 -2.25 -8.81
C SER A 76 -6.56 -2.00 -9.56
N ASP A 77 -7.56 -2.86 -9.41
CA ASP A 77 -8.90 -2.67 -9.96
C ASP A 77 -9.62 -1.55 -9.20
N PRO A 78 -10.10 -0.47 -9.89
CA PRO A 78 -10.68 0.70 -9.22
C PRO A 78 -11.90 0.38 -8.36
N ASP A 79 -12.79 -0.51 -8.80
CA ASP A 79 -14.00 -0.87 -8.07
C ASP A 79 -13.65 -1.64 -6.79
N VAL A 80 -12.62 -2.48 -6.86
CA VAL A 80 -12.13 -3.25 -5.72
C VAL A 80 -11.33 -2.36 -4.77
N ALA A 81 -10.53 -1.42 -5.30
CA ALA A 81 -9.80 -0.41 -4.52
C ALA A 81 -10.76 0.49 -3.73
N GLU A 82 -11.90 0.89 -4.32
CA GLU A 82 -12.93 1.64 -3.60
C GLU A 82 -13.46 0.87 -2.38
N MET A 83 -13.68 -0.44 -2.53
CA MET A 83 -14.08 -1.30 -1.40
C MET A 83 -13.00 -1.37 -0.32
N ASP A 84 -11.72 -1.41 -0.71
CA ASP A 84 -10.58 -1.40 0.22
C ASP A 84 -10.53 -0.07 1.01
N LEU A 85 -10.60 1.06 0.29
CA LEU A 85 -10.59 2.39 0.90
C LEU A 85 -11.79 2.60 1.84
N LYS A 86 -12.98 2.15 1.41
CA LYS A 86 -14.18 2.22 2.25
C LYS A 86 -14.02 1.45 3.54
N ALA A 87 -13.43 0.25 3.49
CA ALA A 87 -13.19 -0.55 4.69
C ALA A 87 -12.17 0.11 5.61
N LEU A 88 -11.06 0.63 5.06
CA LEU A 88 -9.95 1.19 5.82
C LEU A 88 -10.25 2.59 6.36
N LEU A 89 -10.70 3.50 5.50
CA LEU A 89 -10.87 4.92 5.83
C LEU A 89 -12.28 5.26 6.29
N GLY A 90 -13.27 4.44 5.92
CA GLY A 90 -14.65 4.55 6.39
C GLY A 90 -14.94 3.76 7.68
N ALA A 91 -13.93 3.19 8.31
CA ALA A 91 -14.10 2.43 9.55
C ALA A 91 -14.64 3.31 10.69
N GLU A 92 -15.54 2.75 11.52
CA GLU A 92 -16.12 3.46 12.67
C GLU A 92 -15.06 3.86 13.72
N LYS A 93 -14.00 3.07 13.84
CA LYS A 93 -12.88 3.33 14.74
C LYS A 93 -11.65 3.77 13.93
N PRO A 94 -10.82 4.64 14.50
CA PRO A 94 -9.56 4.98 13.87
C PRO A 94 -8.71 3.74 13.59
N VAL A 95 -8.13 3.68 12.40
CA VAL A 95 -7.21 2.61 12.00
C VAL A 95 -5.76 3.10 12.08
N ARG A 96 -4.86 2.24 12.50
CA ARG A 96 -3.41 2.50 12.43
C ARG A 96 -2.93 2.27 11.00
N LEU A 97 -2.93 3.34 10.20
CA LEU A 97 -2.54 3.35 8.80
C LEU A 97 -1.78 4.63 8.48
N ASP A 98 -0.52 4.51 8.09
CA ASP A 98 0.34 5.66 7.81
C ASP A 98 0.36 6.00 6.32
N SER A 99 0.39 4.98 5.45
CA SER A 99 0.47 5.15 4.00
C SER A 99 -0.37 4.13 3.25
N ILE A 100 -0.68 4.45 1.99
CA ILE A 100 -1.38 3.55 1.08
C ILE A 100 -0.46 3.25 -0.11
N MET A 101 -0.38 1.98 -0.48
CA MET A 101 0.43 1.55 -1.61
C MET A 101 -0.47 1.29 -2.82
N LEU A 102 -0.17 2.00 -3.92
CA LEU A 102 -0.83 1.83 -5.21
C LEU A 102 -0.02 0.86 -6.07
N PRO A 103 -0.53 -0.34 -6.37
CA PRO A 103 0.09 -1.22 -7.36
C PRO A 103 -0.14 -0.70 -8.77
N LYS A 104 0.67 -1.16 -9.71
CA LYS A 104 0.51 -0.94 -11.17
C LYS A 104 0.30 0.53 -11.55
N ALA A 105 1.00 1.44 -10.86
CA ALA A 105 0.97 2.85 -11.21
C ALA A 105 1.65 3.08 -12.56
N GLU A 106 0.93 3.65 -13.53
CA GLU A 106 1.42 3.88 -14.89
C GLU A 106 1.53 5.36 -15.25
N THR A 107 0.73 6.21 -14.61
CA THR A 107 0.69 7.67 -14.88
C THR A 107 0.43 8.46 -13.61
N ALA A 108 0.67 9.78 -13.64
CA ALA A 108 0.25 10.68 -12.55
C ALA A 108 -1.28 10.70 -12.36
N ALA A 109 -2.05 10.42 -13.43
CA ALA A 109 -3.51 10.37 -13.33
C ALA A 109 -4.00 9.22 -12.43
N ASP A 110 -3.27 8.11 -12.34
CA ASP A 110 -3.60 7.01 -11.43
C ASP A 110 -3.45 7.46 -9.97
N ILE A 111 -2.43 8.30 -9.72
CA ILE A 111 -2.23 8.91 -8.39
C ILE A 111 -3.36 9.89 -8.07
N ASP A 112 -3.74 10.77 -9.04
CA ASP A 112 -4.86 11.71 -8.88
C ASP A 112 -6.18 11.00 -8.53
N GLN A 113 -6.46 9.86 -9.17
CA GLN A 113 -7.65 9.05 -8.89
C GLN A 113 -7.64 8.52 -7.46
N LEU A 114 -6.51 7.97 -7.00
CA LEU A 114 -6.38 7.47 -5.65
C LEU A 114 -6.49 8.60 -4.60
N VAL A 115 -5.83 9.75 -4.84
CA VAL A 115 -5.94 10.94 -3.98
C VAL A 115 -7.38 11.42 -3.87
N THR A 116 -8.11 11.46 -4.99
CA THR A 116 -9.52 11.84 -5.02
C THR A 116 -10.35 10.90 -4.17
N ALA A 117 -10.19 9.59 -4.34
CA ALA A 117 -10.91 8.57 -3.58
C ALA A 117 -10.60 8.63 -2.06
N ILE A 118 -9.34 8.88 -1.68
CA ILE A 118 -8.95 9.05 -0.28
C ILE A 118 -9.61 10.31 0.33
N SER A 119 -9.68 11.41 -0.45
CA SER A 119 -10.21 12.69 0.02
C SER A 119 -11.69 12.64 0.39
N GLU A 120 -12.46 11.70 -0.17
CA GLU A 120 -13.86 11.47 0.19
C GLU A 120 -14.06 11.13 1.67
N TYR A 121 -13.00 10.61 2.32
CA TYR A 121 -12.99 10.29 3.75
C TYR A 121 -12.44 11.43 4.63
N ASN A 122 -12.31 12.66 4.10
CA ASN A 122 -11.76 13.83 4.80
C ASN A 122 -10.38 13.57 5.43
N THR A 123 -9.55 12.84 4.73
CA THR A 123 -8.19 12.49 5.16
C THR A 123 -7.22 12.55 3.98
N GLU A 124 -5.95 12.62 4.29
CA GLU A 124 -4.85 12.49 3.34
C GLU A 124 -3.95 11.35 3.80
N ARG A 125 -3.33 10.65 2.87
CA ARG A 125 -2.33 9.62 3.15
C ARG A 125 -1.22 9.69 2.11
N PRO A 126 0.04 9.59 2.53
CA PRO A 126 1.16 9.40 1.61
C PRO A 126 0.94 8.17 0.74
N ILE A 127 1.31 8.28 -0.53
CA ILE A 127 1.20 7.18 -1.49
C ILE A 127 2.58 6.60 -1.76
N LEU A 128 2.69 5.29 -1.66
CA LEU A 128 3.81 4.50 -2.14
C LEU A 128 3.38 3.88 -3.47
N ALA A 129 3.95 4.33 -4.60
CA ALA A 129 3.54 3.86 -5.93
C ALA A 129 4.48 2.77 -6.43
N ILE A 130 3.91 1.65 -6.93
CA ILE A 130 4.69 0.56 -7.53
C ILE A 130 4.67 0.71 -9.05
N CYS A 131 5.87 0.94 -9.62
CA CYS A 131 6.10 0.89 -11.06
C CYS A 131 6.50 -0.54 -11.45
N GLU A 132 5.60 -1.27 -12.07
CA GLU A 132 5.74 -2.70 -12.35
C GLU A 132 5.24 -3.10 -13.75
N SER A 133 5.07 -2.10 -14.62
CA SER A 133 4.83 -2.25 -16.06
C SER A 133 5.82 -1.40 -16.87
N ALA A 134 5.95 -1.68 -18.16
CA ALA A 134 6.76 -0.86 -19.07
C ALA A 134 6.30 0.60 -19.08
N ALA A 135 4.99 0.84 -19.07
CA ALA A 135 4.41 2.18 -19.02
C ALA A 135 4.77 2.90 -17.70
N GLY A 136 4.59 2.23 -16.55
CA GLY A 136 4.93 2.79 -15.25
C GLY A 136 6.41 3.17 -15.12
N VAL A 137 7.31 2.32 -15.64
CA VAL A 137 8.75 2.62 -15.65
C VAL A 137 9.07 3.84 -16.55
N LEU A 138 8.45 3.95 -17.73
CA LEU A 138 8.64 5.09 -18.62
C LEU A 138 8.14 6.41 -18.02
N HIS A 139 7.07 6.38 -17.23
CA HIS A 139 6.46 7.55 -16.59
C HIS A 139 6.90 7.73 -15.12
N ALA A 140 7.85 6.95 -14.64
CA ALA A 140 8.28 6.99 -13.23
C ALA A 140 8.67 8.39 -12.74
N GLN A 141 9.27 9.23 -13.62
CA GLN A 141 9.60 10.61 -13.28
C GLN A 141 8.35 11.45 -13.02
N GLU A 142 7.31 11.30 -13.84
CA GLU A 142 6.04 12.02 -13.70
C GLU A 142 5.31 11.57 -12.43
N ILE A 143 5.24 10.26 -12.18
CA ILE A 143 4.65 9.70 -10.97
C ILE A 143 5.39 10.19 -9.73
N ALA A 144 6.73 10.15 -9.74
CA ALA A 144 7.56 10.60 -8.61
C ALA A 144 7.47 12.12 -8.35
N ALA A 145 7.10 12.92 -9.34
CA ALA A 145 6.95 14.37 -9.20
C ALA A 145 5.61 14.78 -8.56
N HIS A 146 4.68 13.84 -8.37
CA HIS A 146 3.37 14.11 -7.78
C HIS A 146 3.50 14.31 -6.26
N ASP A 147 2.92 15.40 -5.74
CA ASP A 147 3.05 15.84 -4.34
C ASP A 147 2.56 14.80 -3.31
N ALA A 148 1.63 13.92 -3.68
CA ALA A 148 1.12 12.87 -2.80
C ALA A 148 2.00 11.60 -2.80
N VAL A 149 2.99 11.50 -3.68
CA VAL A 149 3.87 10.33 -3.79
C VAL A 149 5.11 10.52 -2.93
N ASP A 150 5.20 9.74 -1.87
CA ASP A 150 6.35 9.76 -0.95
C ASP A 150 7.47 8.79 -1.37
N CYS A 151 7.14 7.74 -2.11
CA CYS A 151 8.09 6.70 -2.50
C CYS A 151 7.65 5.99 -3.76
N LEU A 152 8.63 5.67 -4.65
CA LEU A 152 8.44 4.72 -5.73
C LEU A 152 9.06 3.37 -5.34
N LEU A 153 8.32 2.31 -5.67
CA LEU A 153 8.80 0.94 -5.58
C LEU A 153 8.91 0.35 -7.00
N PHE A 154 9.83 -0.58 -7.15
CA PHE A 154 10.03 -1.29 -8.40
C PHE A 154 9.53 -2.74 -8.28
N GLY A 155 8.50 -3.10 -9.05
CA GLY A 155 7.92 -4.45 -9.10
C GLY A 155 8.57 -5.31 -10.20
N ALA A 156 9.68 -5.99 -9.89
CA ALA A 156 10.47 -6.70 -10.88
C ALA A 156 9.76 -7.93 -11.48
N GLU A 157 8.90 -8.61 -10.71
CA GLU A 157 8.19 -9.81 -11.17
C GLU A 157 7.18 -9.45 -12.25
N ASP A 158 6.29 -8.49 -11.96
CA ASP A 158 5.24 -8.07 -12.89
C ASP A 158 5.82 -7.37 -14.11
N LEU A 159 6.85 -6.51 -13.93
CA LEU A 159 7.55 -5.92 -15.05
C LEU A 159 8.18 -6.99 -15.95
N SER A 160 8.81 -8.02 -15.39
CA SER A 160 9.40 -9.10 -16.19
C SER A 160 8.35 -9.84 -17.00
N ALA A 161 7.17 -10.06 -16.43
CA ALA A 161 6.03 -10.66 -17.14
C ALA A 161 5.52 -9.74 -18.27
N ASP A 162 5.37 -8.44 -17.99
CA ASP A 162 4.86 -7.44 -18.93
C ASP A 162 5.76 -7.31 -20.17
N ILE A 163 7.07 -7.24 -19.99
CA ILE A 163 8.04 -7.08 -21.11
C ILE A 163 8.53 -8.42 -21.68
N GLY A 164 8.03 -9.56 -21.22
CA GLY A 164 8.46 -10.88 -21.67
C GLY A 164 9.93 -11.21 -21.31
N ALA A 165 10.49 -10.57 -20.30
CA ALA A 165 11.84 -10.83 -19.82
C ALA A 165 11.89 -12.04 -18.86
N LYS A 166 13.07 -12.62 -18.72
CA LYS A 166 13.35 -13.60 -17.67
C LYS A 166 14.23 -12.94 -16.61
N ARG A 167 13.83 -13.08 -15.36
CA ARG A 167 14.69 -12.73 -14.24
C ARG A 167 15.91 -13.63 -14.24
N THR A 168 17.10 -13.05 -14.28
CA THR A 168 18.35 -13.78 -14.17
C THR A 168 18.70 -13.99 -12.70
N GLU A 169 19.11 -15.21 -12.35
CA GLU A 169 19.79 -15.46 -11.08
C GLU A 169 21.16 -14.77 -11.14
N SER A 170 21.43 -13.88 -10.22
CA SER A 170 22.73 -13.21 -10.07
C SER A 170 23.64 -14.02 -9.18
#